data_073fe9b971d90328ee03f07f8bb6f3e9
#
_entry.id   073fe9b971d90328ee03f07f8bb6f3e9
#
_cell.length_a   1.000
_cell.length_b   1.000
_cell.length_c   1.000
_cell.angle_alpha   90.00
_cell.angle_beta   90.00
_cell.angle_gamma   90.00
#
_symmetry.space_group_name_H-M   'P 1'
#
loop_
_entity.id
_entity.type
_entity.pdbx_description
1 polymer ?
#
loop_
_entity_poly.entity_id
_entity_poly.type
_entity_poly.pdbx_seq_one_letter_code
_entity_poly.pdbx_strand_id
1 'polypeptide(L)'
;MFSINPFNFRHSVIVLCFVVGGLGFQLQAKSSPTFASSQAVVRVEHWQKRQVDIQRFLSESKDLSAVKLLFVGDSITDFWLFDQNPWVSGQKFGRRIWDETFAKPGSENYAFNIGISGDRLEHVLFRILPKAHGGLGQLDSPQLNPEFIFVMLGINNSWAAEQPVADSIYEGVLANLRALHARKPNARIVLQSLLPTNEVAKNKDVVTAVNQRLKALVLQPEFLKFTVYLDLYPLFTDSKGVQISSYFTDGLHPNDEGYKIWRDRLLEFLTQSRTVRKN
;
A
#
# COMPACT_ATOMS: atom_id res chain seq x y z
N MET A 1 61.48 -4.11 82.48
CA MET A 1 61.35 -2.80 81.95
C MET A 1 60.12 -2.80 81.12
N PHE A 2 59.20 -1.99 81.48
CA PHE A 2 57.79 -2.20 81.25
C PHE A 2 57.32 -1.85 79.82
N SER A 3 56.63 -2.80 79.20
CA SER A 3 55.92 -2.67 77.92
C SER A 3 54.49 -2.26 78.27
N ILE A 4 53.99 -1.18 77.63
CA ILE A 4 52.62 -0.74 77.72
C ILE A 4 51.97 -0.96 76.39
N ASN A 5 50.90 -1.77 76.37
CA ASN A 5 50.10 -2.14 75.21
C ASN A 5 48.97 -1.10 74.99
N PRO A 6 48.71 -0.50 73.81
CA PRO A 6 47.53 0.33 73.68
C PRO A 6 46.32 -0.43 73.15
N PHE A 7 45.20 -0.09 73.72
CA PHE A 7 43.86 -0.57 73.47
C PHE A 7 43.38 -0.36 72.06
N ASN A 8 42.86 -1.39 71.42
CA ASN A 8 42.13 -1.35 70.17
C ASN A 8 40.65 -1.06 70.42
N PHE A 9 40.16 0.11 70.01
CA PHE A 9 38.75 0.43 69.93
C PHE A 9 38.24 0.01 68.54
N ARG A 10 37.44 -1.07 68.48
CA ARG A 10 36.70 -1.40 67.26
C ARG A 10 35.38 -0.62 67.25
N HIS A 11 35.25 0.33 66.35
CA HIS A 11 34.00 0.97 66.04
C HIS A 11 33.21 0.05 65.04
N SER A 12 32.13 -0.52 65.54
CA SER A 12 31.18 -1.23 64.68
C SER A 12 30.30 -0.22 64.03
N VAL A 13 30.50 -0.08 62.72
CA VAL A 13 29.59 0.71 61.83
C VAL A 13 28.44 -0.23 61.44
N ILE A 14 27.26 0.02 61.95
CA ILE A 14 26.04 -0.63 61.52
C ILE A 14 25.60 0.03 60.20
N VAL A 15 25.80 -0.65 59.09
CA VAL A 15 25.25 -0.23 57.78
C VAL A 15 23.80 -0.72 57.70
N LEU A 16 22.88 0.24 57.81
CA LEU A 16 21.45 -0.01 57.62
C LEU A 16 21.18 -0.04 56.12
N CYS A 17 21.09 -1.24 55.53
CA CYS A 17 20.66 -1.39 54.15
C CYS A 17 19.14 -1.17 54.04
N PHE A 18 18.73 -0.01 53.56
CA PHE A 18 17.35 0.20 53.06
C PHE A 18 17.15 -0.59 51.78
N VAL A 19 16.43 -1.70 51.86
CA VAL A 19 15.91 -2.38 50.66
C VAL A 19 14.69 -1.58 50.22
N VAL A 20 14.90 -0.68 49.22
CA VAL A 20 13.82 -0.07 48.50
C VAL A 20 13.28 -1.12 47.55
N GLY A 21 12.18 -1.76 47.93
CA GLY A 21 11.41 -2.65 47.07
C GLY A 21 10.81 -1.85 45.91
N GLY A 22 11.54 -1.74 44.85
CA GLY A 22 11.02 -1.24 43.56
C GLY A 22 10.02 -2.26 43.01
N LEU A 23 8.72 -1.99 43.14
CA LEU A 23 7.69 -2.62 42.35
C LEU A 23 7.95 -2.22 40.88
N GLY A 24 8.75 -3.04 40.20
CA GLY A 24 8.90 -2.96 38.75
C GLY A 24 7.56 -3.31 38.12
N PHE A 25 6.77 -2.30 37.78
CA PHE A 25 5.71 -2.46 36.79
C PHE A 25 6.39 -2.85 35.47
N GLN A 26 6.48 -4.15 35.18
CA GLN A 26 6.71 -4.64 33.86
C GLN A 26 5.46 -4.27 33.04
N LEU A 27 5.54 -3.15 32.31
CA LEU A 27 4.65 -2.89 31.18
C LEU A 27 4.91 -4.01 30.18
N GLN A 28 4.13 -5.07 30.27
CA GLN A 28 4.01 -6.07 29.23
C GLN A 28 3.45 -5.32 28.02
N ALA A 29 4.32 -4.98 27.07
CA ALA A 29 3.90 -4.46 25.79
C ALA A 29 2.94 -5.50 25.19
N LYS A 30 1.64 -5.21 25.21
CA LYS A 30 0.67 -6.01 24.47
C LYS A 30 1.16 -6.01 23.02
N SER A 31 1.56 -7.17 22.52
CA SER A 31 1.84 -7.33 21.09
C SER A 31 0.61 -6.83 20.33
N SER A 32 0.79 -5.85 19.47
CA SER A 32 -0.28 -5.41 18.59
C SER A 32 -0.82 -6.62 17.85
N PRO A 33 -2.15 -6.74 17.68
CA PRO A 33 -2.72 -7.85 16.94
C PRO A 33 -2.10 -7.90 15.55
N THR A 34 -1.63 -9.08 15.15
CA THR A 34 -1.08 -9.27 13.82
C THR A 34 -2.23 -9.58 12.87
N PHE A 35 -2.52 -8.66 11.96
CA PHE A 35 -3.57 -8.86 10.95
C PHE A 35 -3.06 -9.72 9.80
N ALA A 36 -3.91 -10.60 9.26
CA ALA A 36 -3.62 -11.41 8.09
C ALA A 36 -3.28 -10.53 6.86
N SER A 37 -3.94 -9.38 6.74
CA SER A 37 -3.67 -8.36 5.71
C SER A 37 -2.22 -7.87 5.64
N SER A 38 -1.46 -8.00 6.72
CA SER A 38 -0.04 -7.64 6.82
C SER A 38 0.92 -8.82 6.61
N GLN A 39 0.40 -10.02 6.37
CA GLN A 39 1.17 -11.24 6.14
C GLN A 39 1.09 -11.67 4.68
N ALA A 40 2.22 -12.04 4.07
CA ALA A 40 2.23 -12.50 2.70
C ALA A 40 1.51 -13.85 2.56
N VAL A 41 0.45 -13.90 1.75
CA VAL A 41 -0.36 -15.09 1.52
C VAL A 41 -0.49 -15.37 0.03
N VAL A 42 -0.23 -16.62 -0.37
CA VAL A 42 -0.46 -17.08 -1.73
C VAL A 42 -1.95 -17.14 -2.00
N ARG A 43 -2.35 -16.70 -3.20
CA ARG A 43 -3.71 -16.87 -3.69
C ARG A 43 -3.74 -17.97 -4.74
N VAL A 44 -4.64 -18.94 -4.60
CA VAL A 44 -4.65 -20.16 -5.43
C VAL A 44 -5.63 -20.12 -6.59
N GLU A 45 -6.57 -19.17 -6.61
CA GLU A 45 -7.64 -19.11 -7.61
C GLU A 45 -7.63 -17.81 -8.40
N HIS A 46 -8.28 -17.80 -9.55
CA HIS A 46 -8.59 -16.67 -10.43
C HIS A 46 -7.42 -15.88 -11.01
N TRP A 47 -6.31 -15.65 -10.30
CA TRP A 47 -5.25 -14.80 -10.80
C TRP A 47 -4.18 -15.51 -11.64
N GLN A 48 -4.29 -16.84 -11.83
CA GLN A 48 -3.28 -17.59 -12.59
C GLN A 48 -3.08 -17.02 -14.00
N LYS A 49 -4.17 -16.75 -14.73
CA LYS A 49 -4.09 -16.18 -16.08
C LYS A 49 -3.41 -14.80 -16.06
N ARG A 50 -3.86 -13.91 -15.17
CA ARG A 50 -3.30 -12.57 -15.07
C ARG A 50 -1.85 -12.60 -14.60
N GLN A 51 -1.52 -13.54 -13.72
CA GLN A 51 -0.15 -13.81 -13.29
C GLN A 51 0.75 -14.23 -14.45
N VAL A 52 0.26 -15.05 -15.38
CA VAL A 52 0.97 -15.44 -16.61
C VAL A 52 1.25 -14.21 -17.47
N ASP A 53 0.29 -13.32 -17.65
CA ASP A 53 0.47 -12.09 -18.43
C ASP A 53 1.52 -11.17 -17.81
N ILE A 54 1.51 -11.03 -16.49
CA ILE A 54 2.52 -10.26 -15.74
C ILE A 54 3.92 -10.89 -15.92
N GLN A 55 4.04 -12.22 -15.76
CA GLN A 55 5.31 -12.93 -15.93
C GLN A 55 5.81 -12.85 -17.37
N ARG A 56 4.90 -12.94 -18.35
CA ARG A 56 5.25 -12.77 -19.77
C ARG A 56 5.81 -11.37 -20.01
N PHE A 57 5.17 -10.32 -19.52
CA PHE A 57 5.69 -8.96 -19.64
C PHE A 57 7.10 -8.83 -19.05
N LEU A 58 7.31 -9.39 -17.85
CA LEU A 58 8.61 -9.32 -17.16
C LEU A 58 9.72 -10.11 -17.89
N SER A 59 9.38 -11.22 -18.56
CA SER A 59 10.36 -12.09 -19.25
C SER A 59 10.61 -11.70 -20.71
N GLU A 60 9.61 -11.17 -21.38
CA GLU A 60 9.66 -10.88 -22.83
C GLU A 60 9.94 -9.42 -23.16
N SER A 61 9.78 -8.50 -22.19
CA SER A 61 10.10 -7.09 -22.42
C SER A 61 11.57 -6.90 -22.71
N LYS A 62 11.85 -6.28 -23.87
CA LYS A 62 13.25 -6.01 -24.31
C LYS A 62 13.97 -5.03 -23.39
N ASP A 63 13.24 -4.11 -22.79
CA ASP A 63 13.78 -3.08 -21.91
C ASP A 63 12.79 -2.71 -20.80
N LEU A 64 12.97 -3.31 -19.63
CA LEU A 64 12.18 -2.97 -18.44
C LEU A 64 12.53 -1.60 -17.85
N SER A 65 13.69 -1.03 -18.20
CA SER A 65 14.10 0.30 -17.73
C SER A 65 13.30 1.43 -18.37
N ALA A 66 12.66 1.13 -19.53
CA ALA A 66 11.73 2.05 -20.17
C ALA A 66 10.46 2.29 -19.35
N VAL A 67 10.08 1.36 -18.46
CA VAL A 67 8.89 1.52 -17.61
C VAL A 67 9.11 2.63 -16.59
N LYS A 68 8.31 3.69 -16.70
CA LYS A 68 8.37 4.86 -15.81
C LYS A 68 7.35 4.80 -14.68
N LEU A 69 6.23 4.15 -14.91
CA LEU A 69 5.12 4.06 -13.97
C LEU A 69 4.79 2.60 -13.70
N LEU A 70 4.60 2.26 -12.42
CA LEU A 70 4.12 0.95 -12.00
C LEU A 70 2.78 1.11 -11.30
N PHE A 71 1.77 0.34 -11.73
CA PHE A 71 0.46 0.30 -11.09
C PHE A 71 0.32 -0.99 -10.30
N VAL A 72 0.03 -0.84 -9.01
CA VAL A 72 -0.12 -1.93 -8.03
C VAL A 72 -1.52 -1.84 -7.43
N GLY A 73 -2.29 -2.90 -7.55
CA GLY A 73 -3.67 -2.87 -7.08
C GLY A 73 -4.41 -4.19 -7.26
N ASP A 74 -5.71 -4.08 -7.11
CA ASP A 74 -6.71 -5.14 -7.28
C ASP A 74 -7.47 -5.01 -8.62
N SER A 75 -8.76 -5.41 -8.65
CA SER A 75 -9.60 -5.32 -9.85
C SER A 75 -9.73 -3.90 -10.39
N ILE A 76 -9.82 -2.90 -9.54
CA ILE A 76 -9.95 -1.51 -9.94
C ILE A 76 -8.70 -1.08 -10.74
N THR A 77 -7.53 -1.58 -10.37
CA THR A 77 -6.27 -1.36 -11.11
C THR A 77 -6.14 -2.29 -12.32
N ASP A 78 -6.53 -3.56 -12.21
CA ASP A 78 -6.44 -4.54 -13.30
C ASP A 78 -7.29 -4.13 -14.50
N PHE A 79 -8.49 -3.60 -14.27
CA PHE A 79 -9.48 -3.27 -15.31
C PHE A 79 -9.11 -2.05 -16.17
N TRP A 80 -8.03 -1.34 -15.87
CA TRP A 80 -7.37 -0.49 -16.86
C TRP A 80 -7.05 -1.23 -18.17
N LEU A 81 -6.85 -2.55 -18.10
CA LEU A 81 -6.45 -3.37 -19.23
C LEU A 81 -7.62 -4.11 -19.89
N PHE A 82 -8.84 -3.90 -19.45
CA PHE A 82 -10.04 -4.54 -19.99
C PHE A 82 -10.77 -3.55 -20.93
N ASP A 83 -11.18 -4.07 -22.09
CA ASP A 83 -11.94 -3.29 -23.07
C ASP A 83 -13.43 -3.23 -22.69
N GLN A 84 -14.02 -4.39 -22.40
CA GLN A 84 -15.42 -4.51 -22.01
C GLN A 84 -15.57 -5.19 -20.66
N ASN A 85 -16.61 -4.76 -19.93
CA ASN A 85 -17.01 -5.45 -18.72
C ASN A 85 -17.62 -6.81 -19.08
N PRO A 86 -17.00 -7.94 -18.67
CA PRO A 86 -17.52 -9.27 -19.01
C PRO A 86 -18.81 -9.63 -18.29
N TRP A 87 -19.19 -8.87 -17.25
CA TRP A 87 -20.36 -9.13 -16.42
C TRP A 87 -21.53 -8.18 -16.70
N VAL A 88 -21.28 -7.02 -17.27
CA VAL A 88 -22.30 -5.99 -17.56
C VAL A 88 -22.22 -5.56 -19.02
N SER A 89 -23.17 -6.00 -19.82
CA SER A 89 -23.22 -5.73 -21.25
C SER A 89 -23.24 -4.24 -21.56
N GLY A 90 -22.47 -3.82 -22.57
CA GLY A 90 -22.40 -2.43 -23.05
C GLY A 90 -21.56 -1.49 -22.19
N GLN A 91 -21.04 -1.96 -21.06
CA GLN A 91 -20.14 -1.18 -20.20
C GLN A 91 -18.69 -1.43 -20.60
N LYS A 92 -17.89 -0.35 -20.64
CA LYS A 92 -16.47 -0.38 -20.95
C LYS A 92 -15.64 -0.06 -19.72
N PHE A 93 -14.44 -0.62 -19.67
CA PHE A 93 -13.41 -0.31 -18.70
C PHE A 93 -12.32 0.61 -19.27
N GLY A 94 -11.13 0.59 -18.68
CA GLY A 94 -10.09 1.58 -18.95
C GLY A 94 -9.20 1.32 -20.16
N ARG A 95 -9.37 0.22 -20.93
CA ARG A 95 -8.42 -0.23 -21.96
C ARG A 95 -8.05 0.85 -22.98
N ARG A 96 -9.04 1.49 -23.57
CA ARG A 96 -8.79 2.55 -24.56
C ARG A 96 -7.96 3.69 -23.96
N ILE A 97 -8.30 4.11 -22.75
CA ILE A 97 -7.62 5.21 -22.05
C ILE A 97 -6.19 4.81 -21.66
N TRP A 98 -6.01 3.55 -21.25
CA TRP A 98 -4.69 2.99 -20.99
C TRP A 98 -3.79 3.01 -22.22
N ASP A 99 -4.29 2.51 -23.36
CA ASP A 99 -3.55 2.42 -24.60
C ASP A 99 -3.14 3.81 -25.13
N GLU A 100 -4.02 4.79 -25.00
CA GLU A 100 -3.76 6.19 -25.39
C GLU A 100 -2.71 6.88 -24.49
N THR A 101 -2.64 6.51 -23.20
CA THR A 101 -1.92 7.29 -22.18
C THR A 101 -0.66 6.60 -21.68
N PHE A 102 -0.72 5.28 -21.42
CA PHE A 102 0.28 4.56 -20.63
C PHE A 102 0.97 3.41 -21.38
N ALA A 103 0.44 2.97 -22.51
CA ALA A 103 0.94 1.77 -23.18
C ALA A 103 2.12 2.02 -24.14
N LYS A 104 2.47 3.26 -24.44
CA LYS A 104 3.48 3.58 -25.46
C LYS A 104 4.90 3.48 -24.90
N PRO A 105 5.72 2.48 -25.31
CA PRO A 105 7.12 2.41 -24.93
C PRO A 105 7.89 3.67 -25.30
N GLY A 106 8.78 4.11 -24.42
CA GLY A 106 9.60 5.33 -24.64
C GLY A 106 8.88 6.63 -24.31
N SER A 107 7.57 6.62 -24.00
CA SER A 107 6.90 7.80 -23.45
C SER A 107 7.27 8.00 -21.99
N GLU A 108 7.19 9.24 -21.52
CA GLU A 108 7.38 9.54 -20.09
C GLU A 108 6.33 8.91 -19.18
N ASN A 109 5.20 8.47 -19.73
CA ASN A 109 4.11 7.83 -19.01
C ASN A 109 4.03 6.32 -19.27
N TYR A 110 5.05 5.71 -19.90
CA TYR A 110 5.04 4.28 -20.15
C TYR A 110 4.93 3.50 -18.86
N ALA A 111 3.88 2.70 -18.76
CA ALA A 111 3.49 2.05 -17.51
C ALA A 111 3.43 0.52 -17.62
N PHE A 112 3.67 -0.11 -16.49
CA PHE A 112 3.39 -1.52 -16.26
C PHE A 112 2.33 -1.66 -15.17
N ASN A 113 1.31 -2.47 -15.45
CA ASN A 113 0.21 -2.72 -14.52
C ASN A 113 0.29 -4.15 -13.99
N ILE A 114 0.48 -4.27 -12.68
CA ILE A 114 0.47 -5.54 -11.95
C ILE A 114 -0.76 -5.70 -11.06
N GLY A 115 -1.83 -4.96 -11.32
CA GLY A 115 -3.13 -5.17 -10.69
C GLY A 115 -3.70 -6.55 -11.02
N ILE A 116 -4.36 -7.19 -10.07
CA ILE A 116 -5.05 -8.47 -10.26
C ILE A 116 -6.40 -8.44 -9.58
N SER A 117 -7.45 -8.71 -10.35
CA SER A 117 -8.83 -8.73 -9.85
C SER A 117 -9.00 -9.64 -8.63
N GLY A 118 -9.66 -9.11 -7.59
CA GLY A 118 -9.93 -9.80 -6.33
C GLY A 118 -8.75 -9.88 -5.36
N ASP A 119 -7.59 -9.29 -5.67
CA ASP A 119 -6.49 -9.27 -4.73
C ASP A 119 -6.82 -8.48 -3.47
N ARG A 120 -6.38 -9.01 -2.34
CA ARG A 120 -6.28 -8.34 -1.06
C ARG A 120 -4.84 -7.92 -0.79
N LEU A 121 -4.62 -7.17 0.25
CA LEU A 121 -3.30 -6.64 0.65
C LEU A 121 -2.25 -7.74 0.83
N GLU A 122 -2.62 -8.84 1.50
CA GLU A 122 -1.76 -10.00 1.73
C GLU A 122 -1.36 -10.72 0.44
N HIS A 123 -2.23 -10.74 -0.56
CA HIS A 123 -1.94 -11.36 -1.86
C HIS A 123 -0.93 -10.53 -2.65
N VAL A 124 -1.11 -9.20 -2.67
CA VAL A 124 -0.15 -8.29 -3.32
C VAL A 124 1.20 -8.37 -2.62
N LEU A 125 1.22 -8.39 -1.28
CA LEU A 125 2.45 -8.53 -0.51
C LEU A 125 3.22 -9.79 -0.94
N PHE A 126 2.54 -10.95 -1.07
CA PHE A 126 3.16 -12.18 -1.56
C PHE A 126 3.77 -12.01 -2.96
N ARG A 127 3.08 -11.32 -3.88
CA ARG A 127 3.55 -11.15 -5.26
C ARG A 127 4.78 -10.25 -5.38
N ILE A 128 4.89 -9.21 -4.54
CA ILE A 128 5.98 -8.25 -4.59
C ILE A 128 7.20 -8.65 -3.76
N LEU A 129 7.04 -9.55 -2.77
CA LEU A 129 8.18 -10.08 -2.02
C LEU A 129 9.15 -10.85 -2.92
N PRO A 130 10.46 -10.84 -2.60
CA PRO A 130 11.47 -11.54 -3.37
C PRO A 130 11.22 -13.06 -3.44
N LYS A 131 11.56 -13.69 -4.56
CA LYS A 131 11.60 -15.16 -4.65
C LYS A 131 12.49 -15.76 -3.58
N ALA A 132 13.63 -15.14 -3.30
CA ALA A 132 14.55 -15.57 -2.25
C ALA A 132 13.94 -15.57 -0.84
N HIS A 133 12.84 -14.87 -0.64
CA HIS A 133 12.12 -14.81 0.64
C HIS A 133 10.72 -15.45 0.55
N GLY A 134 10.52 -16.33 -0.41
CA GLY A 134 9.27 -17.08 -0.56
C GLY A 134 8.13 -16.36 -1.28
N GLY A 135 8.36 -15.16 -1.82
CA GLY A 135 7.41 -14.44 -2.65
C GLY A 135 7.47 -14.82 -4.13
N LEU A 136 6.64 -14.18 -4.95
CA LEU A 136 6.67 -14.37 -6.42
C LEU A 136 7.75 -13.56 -7.13
N GLY A 137 8.34 -12.55 -6.50
CA GLY A 137 9.44 -11.79 -7.06
C GLY A 137 9.06 -10.94 -8.28
N GLN A 138 7.83 -10.43 -8.38
CA GLN A 138 7.41 -9.59 -9.51
C GLN A 138 8.26 -8.31 -9.66
N LEU A 139 8.93 -7.90 -8.59
CA LEU A 139 9.80 -6.73 -8.56
C LEU A 139 11.29 -7.11 -8.48
N ASP A 140 11.67 -8.38 -8.75
CA ASP A 140 13.07 -8.83 -8.60
C ASP A 140 14.00 -8.28 -9.67
N SER A 141 13.49 -7.99 -10.88
CA SER A 141 14.33 -7.42 -11.93
C SER A 141 14.91 -6.05 -11.53
N PRO A 142 16.24 -5.88 -11.52
CA PRO A 142 16.87 -4.59 -11.25
C PRO A 142 16.63 -3.58 -12.37
N GLN A 143 16.33 -4.04 -13.59
CA GLN A 143 16.01 -3.16 -14.72
C GLN A 143 14.64 -2.47 -14.55
N LEU A 144 13.68 -3.12 -13.88
CA LEU A 144 12.40 -2.50 -13.55
C LEU A 144 12.62 -1.48 -12.42
N ASN A 145 12.82 -0.22 -12.78
CA ASN A 145 13.09 0.87 -11.84
C ASN A 145 12.18 2.07 -12.13
N PRO A 146 10.89 1.98 -11.80
CA PRO A 146 9.91 3.01 -12.12
C PRO A 146 10.18 4.31 -11.36
N GLU A 147 9.81 5.43 -11.95
CA GLU A 147 9.84 6.75 -11.32
C GLU A 147 8.77 6.87 -10.22
N PHE A 148 7.56 6.37 -10.54
CA PHE A 148 6.41 6.36 -9.63
C PHE A 148 5.79 4.97 -9.54
N ILE A 149 5.32 4.63 -8.34
CA ILE A 149 4.50 3.44 -8.07
C ILE A 149 3.14 3.93 -7.56
N PHE A 150 2.09 3.75 -8.36
CA PHE A 150 0.71 4.06 -7.97
C PHE A 150 0.10 2.87 -7.27
N VAL A 151 -0.38 3.06 -6.05
CA VAL A 151 -0.94 2.01 -5.20
C VAL A 151 -2.38 2.34 -4.84
N MET A 152 -3.31 1.45 -5.17
CA MET A 152 -4.69 1.47 -4.70
C MET A 152 -5.06 0.06 -4.28
N LEU A 153 -5.21 -0.17 -2.97
CA LEU A 153 -5.40 -1.49 -2.37
C LEU A 153 -6.19 -1.40 -1.08
N GLY A 154 -6.95 -2.45 -0.77
CA GLY A 154 -7.58 -2.64 0.52
C GLY A 154 -9.10 -2.77 0.46
N ILE A 155 -9.75 -2.39 -0.65
CA ILE A 155 -11.21 -2.50 -0.73
C ILE A 155 -11.68 -3.95 -0.56
N ASN A 156 -10.97 -4.94 -1.12
CA ASN A 156 -11.30 -6.35 -0.98
C ASN A 156 -11.15 -6.86 0.46
N ASN A 157 -10.28 -6.28 1.25
CA ASN A 157 -10.16 -6.60 2.68
C ASN A 157 -11.39 -6.14 3.47
N SER A 158 -12.18 -5.19 2.95
CA SER A 158 -13.41 -4.73 3.61
C SER A 158 -14.51 -5.79 3.65
N TRP A 159 -14.42 -6.84 2.84
CA TRP A 159 -15.29 -8.02 2.86
C TRP A 159 -14.66 -9.22 3.58
N ALA A 160 -13.39 -9.12 4.01
CA ALA A 160 -12.76 -10.12 4.84
C ALA A 160 -13.38 -10.09 6.26
N ALA A 161 -13.40 -11.25 6.93
CA ALA A 161 -13.94 -11.34 8.29
C ALA A 161 -13.03 -10.77 9.39
N GLU A 162 -11.93 -10.13 9.02
CA GLU A 162 -10.93 -9.62 9.95
C GLU A 162 -11.37 -8.30 10.58
N GLN A 163 -11.31 -8.20 11.90
CA GLN A 163 -11.77 -7.03 12.65
C GLN A 163 -10.66 -6.50 13.58
N PRO A 164 -10.61 -5.18 13.82
CA PRO A 164 -11.38 -4.12 13.13
C PRO A 164 -10.94 -3.95 11.68
N VAL A 165 -11.90 -3.83 10.74
CA VAL A 165 -11.63 -3.78 9.29
C VAL A 165 -10.68 -2.65 8.91
N ALA A 166 -10.90 -1.45 9.45
CA ALA A 166 -10.05 -0.29 9.12
C ALA A 166 -8.61 -0.45 9.62
N ASP A 167 -8.41 -1.15 10.76
CA ASP A 167 -7.08 -1.44 11.29
C ASP A 167 -6.38 -2.48 10.42
N SER A 168 -7.08 -3.54 10.04
CA SER A 168 -6.56 -4.56 9.13
C SER A 168 -6.10 -3.96 7.79
N ILE A 169 -6.95 -3.12 7.17
CA ILE A 169 -6.57 -2.46 5.91
C ILE A 169 -5.35 -1.55 6.12
N TYR A 170 -5.32 -0.77 7.18
CA TYR A 170 -4.22 0.13 7.48
C TYR A 170 -2.89 -0.63 7.64
N GLU A 171 -2.85 -1.69 8.45
CA GLU A 171 -1.64 -2.49 8.68
C GLU A 171 -1.18 -3.20 7.40
N GLY A 172 -2.11 -3.71 6.60
CA GLY A 172 -1.80 -4.32 5.32
C GLY A 172 -1.22 -3.32 4.31
N VAL A 173 -1.75 -2.07 4.24
CA VAL A 173 -1.18 -1.00 3.40
C VAL A 173 0.23 -0.65 3.88
N LEU A 174 0.43 -0.50 5.18
CA LEU A 174 1.72 -0.19 5.78
C LEU A 174 2.77 -1.26 5.42
N ALA A 175 2.42 -2.55 5.51
CA ALA A 175 3.30 -3.64 5.10
C ALA A 175 3.65 -3.59 3.60
N ASN A 176 2.67 -3.32 2.73
CA ASN A 176 2.89 -3.17 1.29
C ASN A 176 3.78 -1.98 0.95
N LEU A 177 3.58 -0.81 1.57
CA LEU A 177 4.42 0.37 1.34
C LEU A 177 5.89 0.12 1.72
N ARG A 178 6.12 -0.54 2.86
CA ARG A 178 7.47 -0.94 3.29
C ARG A 178 8.11 -1.91 2.29
N ALA A 179 7.37 -2.94 1.87
CA ALA A 179 7.85 -3.90 0.88
C ALA A 179 8.16 -3.23 -0.47
N LEU A 180 7.28 -2.38 -0.98
CA LEU A 180 7.48 -1.65 -2.23
C LEU A 180 8.72 -0.75 -2.16
N HIS A 181 8.88 0.00 -1.08
CA HIS A 181 10.06 0.85 -0.90
C HIS A 181 11.35 0.04 -0.80
N ALA A 182 11.36 -1.06 -0.05
CA ALA A 182 12.52 -1.95 0.04
C ALA A 182 12.89 -2.56 -1.32
N ARG A 183 11.91 -2.83 -2.20
CA ARG A 183 12.13 -3.38 -3.54
C ARG A 183 12.55 -2.33 -4.56
N LYS A 184 12.03 -1.11 -4.46
CA LYS A 184 12.23 -0.01 -5.40
C LYS A 184 12.51 1.30 -4.64
N PRO A 185 13.69 1.43 -4.01
CA PRO A 185 13.97 2.53 -3.09
C PRO A 185 14.03 3.91 -3.76
N ASN A 186 14.24 3.95 -5.08
CA ASN A 186 14.30 5.19 -5.84
C ASN A 186 12.92 5.66 -6.33
N ALA A 187 11.90 4.81 -6.28
CA ALA A 187 10.57 5.14 -6.72
C ALA A 187 9.84 6.01 -5.68
N ARG A 188 9.08 7.01 -6.16
CA ARG A 188 8.09 7.70 -5.34
C ARG A 188 6.81 6.87 -5.33
N ILE A 189 6.35 6.47 -4.16
CA ILE A 189 5.10 5.73 -4.01
C ILE A 189 3.94 6.71 -3.88
N VAL A 190 2.97 6.61 -4.77
CA VAL A 190 1.75 7.43 -4.79
C VAL A 190 0.63 6.57 -4.23
N LEU A 191 0.37 6.73 -2.93
CA LEU A 191 -0.74 6.06 -2.26
C LEU A 191 -2.03 6.77 -2.60
N GLN A 192 -2.90 6.09 -3.33
CA GLN A 192 -4.18 6.61 -3.76
C GLN A 192 -5.26 6.28 -2.74
N SER A 193 -6.25 7.17 -2.58
CA SER A 193 -7.43 6.86 -1.79
C SER A 193 -8.20 5.67 -2.37
N LEU A 194 -8.87 4.90 -1.52
CA LEU A 194 -9.93 4.00 -1.96
C LEU A 194 -11.06 4.82 -2.59
N LEU A 195 -11.66 4.29 -3.66
CA LEU A 195 -12.83 4.90 -4.29
C LEU A 195 -14.11 4.60 -3.48
N PRO A 196 -15.16 5.42 -3.63
CA PRO A 196 -16.45 5.13 -3.00
C PRO A 196 -17.09 3.89 -3.65
N THR A 197 -17.83 3.15 -2.84
CA THR A 197 -18.72 2.07 -3.29
C THR A 197 -20.18 2.58 -3.36
N ASN A 198 -21.09 1.80 -3.94
CA ASN A 198 -22.53 2.09 -3.88
C ASN A 198 -23.15 1.81 -2.49
N GLU A 199 -22.39 1.23 -1.56
CA GLU A 199 -22.81 0.96 -0.20
C GLU A 199 -22.51 2.16 0.71
N VAL A 200 -23.51 3.02 0.97
CA VAL A 200 -23.34 4.25 1.76
C VAL A 200 -22.74 3.98 3.15
N ALA A 201 -23.21 2.92 3.83
CA ALA A 201 -22.68 2.54 5.15
C ALA A 201 -21.20 2.17 5.08
N LYS A 202 -20.80 1.34 4.08
CA LYS A 202 -19.39 0.99 3.88
C LYS A 202 -18.51 2.20 3.60
N ASN A 203 -19.00 3.14 2.80
CA ASN A 203 -18.27 4.37 2.53
C ASN A 203 -18.02 5.17 3.80
N LYS A 204 -19.05 5.33 4.64
CA LYS A 204 -18.97 6.07 5.90
C LYS A 204 -18.08 5.34 6.92
N ASP A 205 -18.33 4.07 7.15
CA ASP A 205 -17.78 3.33 8.30
C ASP A 205 -16.40 2.75 8.02
N VAL A 206 -16.06 2.51 6.74
CA VAL A 206 -14.80 1.87 6.34
C VAL A 206 -13.99 2.75 5.40
N VAL A 207 -14.50 3.05 4.19
CA VAL A 207 -13.70 3.68 3.13
C VAL A 207 -13.18 5.05 3.57
N THR A 208 -14.06 5.90 4.12
CA THR A 208 -13.67 7.24 4.59
C THR A 208 -12.70 7.17 5.76
N ALA A 209 -12.94 6.28 6.73
CA ALA A 209 -12.07 6.09 7.88
C ALA A 209 -10.67 5.60 7.46
N VAL A 210 -10.60 4.65 6.54
CA VAL A 210 -9.34 4.18 5.95
C VAL A 210 -8.64 5.31 5.22
N ASN A 211 -9.30 6.03 4.32
CA ASN A 211 -8.72 7.11 3.55
C ASN A 211 -8.12 8.22 4.43
N GLN A 212 -8.80 8.59 5.53
CA GLN A 212 -8.26 9.54 6.51
C GLN A 212 -6.96 9.04 7.15
N ARG A 213 -6.91 7.77 7.53
CA ARG A 213 -5.71 7.16 8.12
C ARG A 213 -4.56 7.06 7.11
N LEU A 214 -4.85 6.69 5.86
CA LEU A 214 -3.85 6.62 4.79
C LEU A 214 -3.27 8.00 4.47
N LYS A 215 -4.11 9.04 4.48
CA LYS A 215 -3.66 10.43 4.32
C LYS A 215 -2.72 10.86 5.46
N ALA A 216 -3.01 10.47 6.69
CA ALA A 216 -2.14 10.74 7.83
C ALA A 216 -0.86 9.91 7.81
N LEU A 217 -0.93 8.66 7.31
CA LEU A 217 0.21 7.74 7.23
C LEU A 217 1.37 8.31 6.43
N VAL A 218 1.11 8.89 5.27
CA VAL A 218 2.17 9.41 4.38
C VAL A 218 2.91 10.62 4.97
N LEU A 219 2.37 11.25 6.01
CA LEU A 219 2.99 12.36 6.72
C LEU A 219 3.90 11.90 7.87
N GLN A 220 3.90 10.61 8.22
CA GLN A 220 4.78 10.07 9.24
C GLN A 220 6.24 10.10 8.79
N PRO A 221 7.22 10.32 9.69
CA PRO A 221 8.64 10.45 9.34
C PRO A 221 9.20 9.29 8.52
N GLU A 222 8.71 8.07 8.75
CA GLU A 222 9.10 6.87 8.01
C GLU A 222 8.72 6.99 6.52
N PHE A 223 7.50 7.45 6.24
CA PHE A 223 6.90 7.41 4.89
C PHE A 223 7.08 8.70 4.09
N LEU A 224 7.16 9.84 4.77
CA LEU A 224 7.18 11.18 4.14
C LEU A 224 8.25 11.32 3.05
N LYS A 225 9.39 10.63 3.19
CA LYS A 225 10.52 10.73 2.26
C LYS A 225 10.25 10.07 0.91
N PHE A 226 9.41 9.03 0.88
CA PHE A 226 9.20 8.22 -0.33
C PHE A 226 7.74 8.03 -0.72
N THR A 227 6.77 8.49 0.08
CA THR A 227 5.36 8.42 -0.25
C THR A 227 4.74 9.79 -0.47
N VAL A 228 3.61 9.80 -1.17
CA VAL A 228 2.69 10.93 -1.28
C VAL A 228 1.26 10.39 -1.36
N TYR A 229 0.30 11.12 -0.82
CA TYR A 229 -1.11 10.75 -0.91
C TYR A 229 -1.77 11.45 -2.10
N LEU A 230 -2.50 10.71 -2.92
CA LEU A 230 -3.31 11.22 -4.02
C LEU A 230 -4.78 10.93 -3.72
N ASP A 231 -5.51 11.97 -3.36
CA ASP A 231 -6.93 11.84 -3.06
C ASP A 231 -7.76 11.81 -4.35
N LEU A 232 -8.34 10.65 -4.63
CA LEU A 232 -9.25 10.42 -5.76
C LEU A 232 -10.72 10.40 -5.30
N TYR A 233 -10.98 10.12 -4.01
CA TYR A 233 -12.33 9.92 -3.48
C TYR A 233 -13.29 11.06 -3.80
N PRO A 234 -12.91 12.35 -3.66
CA PRO A 234 -13.80 13.47 -3.95
C PRO A 234 -14.19 13.60 -5.42
N LEU A 235 -13.40 13.03 -6.34
CA LEU A 235 -13.69 13.06 -7.79
C LEU A 235 -14.82 12.09 -8.18
N PHE A 236 -15.10 11.13 -7.31
CA PHE A 236 -16.07 10.06 -7.52
C PHE A 236 -17.30 10.18 -6.60
N THR A 237 -17.41 11.30 -5.86
CA THR A 237 -18.54 11.58 -4.98
C THR A 237 -19.14 12.93 -5.27
N ASP A 238 -20.45 13.07 -5.04
CA ASP A 238 -21.15 14.35 -5.08
C ASP A 238 -20.84 15.19 -3.82
N SER A 239 -21.44 16.38 -3.75
CA SER A 239 -21.28 17.31 -2.61
C SER A 239 -21.79 16.76 -1.27
N LYS A 240 -22.54 15.65 -1.28
CA LYS A 240 -23.02 14.95 -0.08
C LYS A 240 -22.17 13.73 0.26
N GLY A 241 -21.08 13.46 -0.49
CA GLY A 241 -20.22 12.31 -0.31
C GLY A 241 -20.82 11.00 -0.86
N VAL A 242 -21.86 11.07 -1.66
CA VAL A 242 -22.48 9.91 -2.30
C VAL A 242 -21.77 9.59 -3.61
N GLN A 243 -21.55 8.31 -3.90
CA GLN A 243 -20.94 7.86 -5.14
C GLN A 243 -21.69 8.40 -6.36
N ILE A 244 -20.96 8.96 -7.33
CA ILE A 244 -21.50 9.35 -8.64
C ILE A 244 -21.61 8.08 -9.49
N SER A 245 -22.77 7.45 -9.47
CA SER A 245 -23.01 6.14 -10.09
C SER A 245 -22.72 6.10 -11.60
N SER A 246 -22.84 7.20 -12.32
CA SER A 246 -22.52 7.29 -13.74
C SER A 246 -21.05 7.06 -14.09
N TYR A 247 -20.16 7.06 -13.11
CA TYR A 247 -18.73 6.76 -13.29
C TYR A 247 -18.38 5.29 -13.01
N PHE A 248 -19.37 4.45 -12.69
CA PHE A 248 -19.17 3.05 -12.30
C PHE A 248 -20.04 2.11 -13.13
N THR A 249 -19.58 0.85 -13.26
CA THR A 249 -20.32 -0.19 -13.98
C THR A 249 -21.28 -0.96 -13.07
N ASP A 250 -20.85 -1.23 -11.83
CA ASP A 250 -21.53 -2.15 -10.89
C ASP A 250 -21.55 -1.58 -9.45
N GLY A 251 -21.24 -0.31 -9.30
CA GLY A 251 -21.17 0.37 -8.01
C GLY A 251 -19.84 0.19 -7.25
N LEU A 252 -18.88 -0.52 -7.85
CA LEU A 252 -17.53 -0.68 -7.31
C LEU A 252 -16.44 -0.33 -8.35
N HIS A 253 -16.60 -0.84 -9.57
CA HIS A 253 -15.59 -0.69 -10.61
C HIS A 253 -15.90 0.51 -11.52
N PRO A 254 -14.95 1.43 -11.72
CA PRO A 254 -15.13 2.54 -12.65
C PRO A 254 -15.41 2.03 -14.08
N ASN A 255 -16.25 2.75 -14.80
CA ASN A 255 -16.39 2.60 -16.25
C ASN A 255 -15.37 3.48 -16.98
N ASP A 256 -15.44 3.56 -18.32
CA ASP A 256 -14.49 4.34 -19.12
C ASP A 256 -14.49 5.84 -18.75
N GLU A 257 -15.62 6.45 -18.41
CA GLU A 257 -15.65 7.84 -17.91
C GLU A 257 -14.96 7.97 -16.54
N GLY A 258 -15.17 7.01 -15.62
CA GLY A 258 -14.47 6.97 -14.34
C GLY A 258 -12.96 6.82 -14.52
N TYR A 259 -12.51 5.96 -15.43
CA TYR A 259 -11.09 5.81 -15.77
C TYR A 259 -10.50 7.06 -16.41
N LYS A 260 -11.26 7.80 -17.21
CA LYS A 260 -10.84 9.07 -17.78
C LYS A 260 -10.60 10.13 -16.71
N ILE A 261 -11.52 10.26 -15.75
CA ILE A 261 -11.36 11.17 -14.60
C ILE A 261 -10.11 10.81 -13.80
N TRP A 262 -9.92 9.52 -13.54
CA TRP A 262 -8.73 9.03 -12.83
C TRP A 262 -7.44 9.35 -13.59
N ARG A 263 -7.39 9.05 -14.91
CA ARG A 263 -6.25 9.41 -15.78
C ARG A 263 -5.93 10.91 -15.70
N ASP A 264 -6.93 11.77 -15.82
CA ASP A 264 -6.73 13.22 -15.83
C ASP A 264 -6.06 13.69 -14.54
N ARG A 265 -6.51 13.14 -13.40
CA ARG A 265 -5.91 13.43 -12.09
C ARG A 265 -4.47 12.88 -11.97
N LEU A 266 -4.20 11.70 -12.53
CA LEU A 266 -2.83 11.15 -12.58
C LEU A 266 -1.90 12.03 -13.40
N LEU A 267 -2.35 12.49 -14.57
CA LEU A 267 -1.54 13.35 -15.46
C LEU A 267 -1.26 14.72 -14.82
N GLU A 268 -2.24 15.30 -14.15
CA GLU A 268 -2.05 16.52 -13.37
C GLU A 268 -0.98 16.33 -12.29
N PHE A 269 -1.09 15.27 -11.51
CA PHE A 269 -0.12 14.92 -10.47
C PHE A 269 1.29 14.72 -11.05
N LEU A 270 1.42 13.96 -12.13
CA LEU A 270 2.71 13.69 -12.78
C LEU A 270 3.36 14.98 -13.28
N THR A 271 2.60 15.86 -13.93
CA THR A 271 3.07 17.16 -14.41
C THR A 271 3.61 18.01 -13.28
N GLN A 272 2.85 18.16 -12.19
CA GLN A 272 3.26 18.92 -11.01
C GLN A 272 4.52 18.32 -10.37
N SER A 273 4.54 16.99 -10.17
CA SER A 273 5.65 16.30 -9.51
C SER A 273 6.96 16.37 -10.29
N ARG A 274 6.90 16.28 -11.63
CA ARG A 274 8.09 16.36 -12.50
C ARG A 274 8.61 17.78 -12.63
N THR A 275 7.75 18.78 -12.57
CA THR A 275 8.16 20.19 -12.57
C THR A 275 8.96 20.53 -11.32
N VAL A 276 8.50 20.09 -10.14
CA VAL A 276 9.21 20.32 -8.86
C VAL A 276 10.58 19.64 -8.82
N ARG A 277 10.76 18.49 -9.49
CA ARG A 277 12.06 17.79 -9.54
C ARG A 277 13.09 18.44 -10.47
N LYS A 278 12.66 19.27 -11.42
CA LYS A 278 13.54 19.94 -12.39
C LYS A 278 14.09 21.27 -11.86
N ASN A 279 13.46 21.81 -10.83
CA ASN A 279 13.87 23.01 -10.12
C ASN A 279 14.64 22.65 -8.83
#